data_f64816685effa4935769664c3345bf10
#
_entry.id   f64816685effa4935769664c3345bf10
#
_cell.length_a   1.000
_cell.length_b   1.000
_cell.length_c   1.000
_cell.angle_alpha   90.00
_cell.angle_beta   90.00
_cell.angle_gamma   90.00
#
_symmetry.space_group_name_H-M   'P 1'
#
loop_
_entity.id
_entity.type
_entity.pdbx_description
1 polymer ?
#
loop_
_entity_poly.entity_id
_entity_poly.type
_entity_poly.pdbx_seq_one_letter_code
_entity_poly.pdbx_strand_id
1 'polypeptide(L)'
;VDYAKAHIVTLWCAVIAKATRGVTKLLPKQMTPLQFRLLAQLTLPESERVLPMRAARLLVLKPADVDEAVGVLADRDLLRVCDDGCIELTRAGRERAARLTERLNAFFALCVDDLSEEERAVLADLLRRAFSMPGSCYARRPLAGEASEAFDARRGLAATAMLHYAVQTAVKKATSLSLTDFRFLLELYPKRRTAARMLRARDMVAFLRTGRAYVTTASVRLEEQGYLVRVPDERDARGILFKLTPQGMICVQEVAEDLYAVLVSMFGEAVEERVVQRALKHLLELEDAALDALAELPW
;
A
#
# COMPACT_ATOMS: atom_id res chain seq x y z
N VAL A 1 4.80 -16.37 21.62
CA VAL A 1 4.79 -15.12 20.83
C VAL A 1 5.81 -15.26 19.71
N ASP A 2 5.36 -15.23 18.47
CA ASP A 2 6.24 -15.34 17.32
C ASP A 2 6.70 -13.92 16.88
N TYR A 3 7.82 -13.48 17.46
CA TYR A 3 8.43 -12.18 17.10
C TYR A 3 8.86 -12.12 15.64
N ALA A 4 9.16 -13.27 15.01
CA ALA A 4 9.56 -13.32 13.61
C ALA A 4 8.39 -12.94 12.71
N LYS A 5 7.20 -13.49 12.95
CA LYS A 5 5.98 -13.13 12.21
C LYS A 5 5.64 -11.65 12.33
N ALA A 6 5.67 -11.10 13.55
CA ALA A 6 5.43 -9.67 13.77
C ALA A 6 6.46 -8.80 13.03
N HIS A 7 7.72 -9.21 12.96
CA HIS A 7 8.75 -8.50 12.21
C HIS A 7 8.49 -8.53 10.70
N ILE A 8 8.11 -9.70 10.16
CA ILE A 8 7.73 -9.85 8.75
C ILE A 8 6.54 -8.93 8.43
N VAL A 9 5.49 -8.98 9.26
CA VAL A 9 4.30 -8.11 9.08
C VAL A 9 4.68 -6.62 9.15
N THR A 10 5.59 -6.22 10.06
CA THR A 10 6.07 -4.84 10.12
C THR A 10 6.69 -4.40 8.81
N LEU A 11 7.57 -5.24 8.24
CA LEU A 11 8.25 -4.97 6.99
C LEU A 11 7.26 -4.81 5.82
N TRP A 12 6.33 -5.77 5.68
CA TRP A 12 5.31 -5.73 4.63
C TRP A 12 4.40 -4.51 4.77
N CYS A 13 3.89 -4.22 5.96
CA CYS A 13 3.06 -3.05 6.21
C CYS A 13 3.79 -1.74 5.89
N ALA A 14 5.09 -1.66 6.19
CA ALA A 14 5.90 -0.48 5.87
C ALA A 14 6.08 -0.29 4.36
N VAL A 15 6.37 -1.38 3.61
CA VAL A 15 6.51 -1.33 2.13
C VAL A 15 5.17 -0.96 1.48
N ILE A 16 4.07 -1.59 1.87
CA ILE A 16 2.73 -1.27 1.35
C ILE A 16 2.40 0.20 1.57
N ALA A 17 2.65 0.72 2.76
CA ALA A 17 2.38 2.12 3.07
C ALA A 17 3.29 3.08 2.30
N LYS A 18 4.56 2.72 2.08
CA LYS A 18 5.49 3.50 1.26
C LYS A 18 5.05 3.53 -0.20
N ALA A 19 4.71 2.38 -0.78
CA ALA A 19 4.23 2.27 -2.15
C ALA A 19 2.91 3.07 -2.35
N THR A 20 1.95 2.91 -1.44
CA THR A 20 0.67 3.64 -1.49
C THR A 20 0.90 5.15 -1.46
N ARG A 21 1.80 5.63 -0.59
CA ARG A 21 2.13 7.05 -0.51
C ARG A 21 2.85 7.54 -1.75
N GLY A 22 3.81 6.76 -2.27
CA GLY A 22 4.52 7.08 -3.51
C GLY A 22 3.54 7.28 -4.66
N VAL A 23 2.64 6.33 -4.87
CA VAL A 23 1.57 6.45 -5.86
C VAL A 23 0.74 7.72 -5.63
N THR A 24 0.28 7.96 -4.40
CA THR A 24 -0.55 9.12 -4.09
C THR A 24 0.18 10.45 -4.35
N LYS A 25 1.48 10.52 -4.05
CA LYS A 25 2.30 11.72 -4.24
C LYS A 25 2.53 12.04 -5.73
N LEU A 26 2.60 11.00 -6.57
CA LEU A 26 2.77 11.14 -8.02
C LEU A 26 1.49 11.48 -8.75
N LEU A 27 0.34 11.44 -8.09
CA LEU A 27 -0.92 11.83 -8.69
C LEU A 27 -1.15 13.35 -8.59
N PRO A 28 -1.84 13.97 -9.55
CA PRO A 28 -2.29 15.35 -9.41
C PRO A 28 -3.10 15.52 -8.13
N LYS A 29 -2.98 16.66 -7.46
CA LYS A 29 -3.73 16.96 -6.21
C LYS A 29 -5.24 16.73 -6.31
N GLN A 30 -5.77 16.80 -7.51
CA GLN A 30 -7.20 16.65 -7.79
C GLN A 30 -7.60 15.21 -8.15
N MET A 31 -6.67 14.25 -8.17
CA MET A 31 -6.94 12.88 -8.58
C MET A 31 -6.65 11.91 -7.44
N THR A 32 -7.62 11.07 -7.13
CA THR A 32 -7.44 10.00 -6.13
C THR A 32 -6.79 8.77 -6.77
N PRO A 33 -6.13 7.91 -5.98
CA PRO A 33 -5.62 6.62 -6.46
C PRO A 33 -6.71 5.75 -7.10
N LEU A 34 -7.96 5.81 -6.60
CA LEU A 34 -9.10 5.10 -7.16
C LEU A 34 -9.45 5.59 -8.56
N GLN A 35 -9.56 6.91 -8.74
CA GLN A 35 -9.83 7.52 -10.04
C GLN A 35 -8.76 7.15 -11.07
N PHE A 36 -7.49 7.19 -10.66
CA PHE A 36 -6.42 6.77 -11.55
C PHE A 36 -6.49 5.28 -11.91
N ARG A 37 -6.79 4.40 -10.92
CA ARG A 37 -6.97 2.97 -11.20
C ARG A 37 -8.08 2.72 -12.22
N LEU A 38 -9.18 3.48 -12.14
CA LEU A 38 -10.27 3.39 -13.10
C LEU A 38 -9.81 3.83 -14.50
N LEU A 39 -9.12 4.97 -14.61
CA LEU A 39 -8.56 5.42 -15.89
C LEU A 39 -7.58 4.39 -16.48
N ALA A 40 -6.66 3.86 -15.66
CA ALA A 40 -5.69 2.86 -16.09
C ALA A 40 -6.35 1.55 -16.54
N GLN A 41 -7.43 1.13 -15.85
CA GLN A 41 -8.20 -0.06 -16.25
C GLN A 41 -8.83 0.12 -17.64
N LEU A 42 -9.40 1.29 -17.90
CA LEU A 42 -10.07 1.60 -19.16
C LEU A 42 -9.10 1.79 -20.35
N THR A 43 -7.78 1.78 -20.13
CA THR A 43 -6.79 1.73 -21.23
C THR A 43 -6.53 0.31 -21.74
N LEU A 44 -7.03 -0.71 -21.05
CA LEU A 44 -6.84 -2.11 -21.48
C LEU A 44 -7.87 -2.46 -22.56
N PRO A 45 -7.48 -3.15 -23.65
CA PRO A 45 -8.37 -3.47 -24.78
C PRO A 45 -9.67 -4.15 -24.34
N GLU A 46 -9.59 -5.07 -23.37
CA GLU A 46 -10.74 -5.78 -22.82
C GLU A 46 -11.67 -4.94 -21.95
N SER A 47 -11.25 -3.73 -21.62
CA SER A 47 -11.95 -2.83 -20.70
C SER A 47 -12.17 -1.43 -21.28
N GLU A 48 -11.87 -1.20 -22.55
CA GLU A 48 -12.03 0.12 -23.20
C GLU A 48 -13.48 0.64 -23.10
N ARG A 49 -14.44 -0.28 -23.04
CA ARG A 49 -15.86 0.00 -22.88
C ARG A 49 -16.50 -1.03 -21.96
N VAL A 50 -16.85 -0.63 -20.74
CA VAL A 50 -17.39 -1.52 -19.71
C VAL A 50 -18.48 -0.87 -18.89
N LEU A 51 -19.40 -1.66 -18.34
CA LEU A 51 -20.32 -1.19 -17.31
C LEU A 51 -19.59 -0.84 -16.01
N PRO A 52 -19.99 0.21 -15.26
CA PRO A 52 -19.41 0.57 -13.95
C PRO A 52 -19.35 -0.61 -12.99
N MET A 53 -20.38 -1.42 -12.92
CA MET A 53 -20.43 -2.65 -12.11
C MET A 53 -19.33 -3.65 -12.48
N ARG A 54 -19.02 -3.81 -13.77
CA ARG A 54 -17.94 -4.67 -14.23
C ARG A 54 -16.58 -4.06 -13.86
N ALA A 55 -16.41 -2.75 -14.02
CA ALA A 55 -15.21 -2.05 -13.57
C ALA A 55 -14.99 -2.23 -12.06
N ALA A 56 -16.04 -2.12 -11.25
CA ALA A 56 -15.98 -2.36 -9.81
C ALA A 56 -15.47 -3.78 -9.48
N ARG A 57 -15.95 -4.79 -10.18
CA ARG A 57 -15.48 -6.19 -10.02
C ARG A 57 -14.02 -6.36 -10.44
N LEU A 58 -13.63 -5.75 -11.58
CA LEU A 58 -12.26 -5.81 -12.08
C LEU A 58 -11.26 -5.14 -11.13
N LEU A 59 -11.66 -4.05 -10.49
CA LEU A 59 -10.83 -3.27 -9.58
C LEU A 59 -10.94 -3.73 -8.11
N VAL A 60 -11.81 -4.70 -7.81
CA VAL A 60 -12.10 -5.12 -6.42
C VAL A 60 -12.51 -3.92 -5.56
N LEU A 61 -13.49 -3.16 -6.06
CA LEU A 61 -14.02 -1.94 -5.41
C LEU A 61 -15.51 -2.10 -5.15
N LYS A 62 -16.04 -1.28 -4.27
CA LYS A 62 -17.48 -1.16 -4.10
C LYS A 62 -18.09 -0.43 -5.29
N PRO A 63 -19.26 -0.85 -5.80
CA PRO A 63 -19.94 -0.16 -6.88
C PRO A 63 -20.13 1.34 -6.64
N ALA A 64 -20.55 1.74 -5.44
CA ALA A 64 -20.73 3.14 -5.09
C ALA A 64 -19.46 3.98 -5.21
N ASP A 65 -18.28 3.42 -4.85
CA ASP A 65 -17.00 4.13 -4.98
C ASP A 65 -16.63 4.33 -6.46
N VAL A 66 -17.01 3.38 -7.32
CA VAL A 66 -16.80 3.48 -8.79
C VAL A 66 -17.76 4.49 -9.39
N ASP A 67 -19.03 4.48 -9.00
CA ASP A 67 -20.04 5.43 -9.49
C ASP A 67 -19.64 6.87 -9.15
N GLU A 68 -19.16 7.11 -7.92
CA GLU A 68 -18.62 8.42 -7.52
C GLU A 68 -17.41 8.82 -8.39
N ALA A 69 -16.47 7.90 -8.59
CA ALA A 69 -15.29 8.17 -9.42
C ALA A 69 -15.66 8.45 -10.88
N VAL A 70 -16.64 7.73 -11.43
CA VAL A 70 -17.17 7.93 -12.77
C VAL A 70 -17.75 9.34 -12.89
N GLY A 71 -18.59 9.78 -11.95
CA GLY A 71 -19.15 11.13 -11.94
C GLY A 71 -18.06 12.20 -11.97
N VAL A 72 -17.08 12.12 -11.05
CA VAL A 72 -15.98 13.11 -10.98
C VAL A 72 -15.11 13.11 -12.25
N LEU A 73 -14.86 11.96 -12.86
CA LEU A 73 -14.04 11.88 -14.07
C LEU A 73 -14.82 12.33 -15.30
N ALA A 74 -16.14 12.12 -15.35
CA ALA A 74 -17.01 12.63 -16.42
C ALA A 74 -17.11 14.16 -16.37
N ASP A 75 -17.30 14.75 -15.19
CA ASP A 75 -17.30 16.21 -15.00
C ASP A 75 -16.00 16.89 -15.46
N ARG A 76 -14.91 16.13 -15.50
CA ARG A 76 -13.59 16.60 -15.98
C ARG A 76 -13.28 16.24 -17.44
N ASP A 77 -14.25 15.72 -18.15
CA ASP A 77 -14.09 15.26 -19.54
C ASP A 77 -12.98 14.21 -19.72
N LEU A 78 -12.73 13.38 -18.70
CA LEU A 78 -11.74 12.30 -18.78
C LEU A 78 -12.37 10.96 -19.17
N LEU A 79 -13.64 10.77 -18.90
CA LEU A 79 -14.43 9.65 -19.38
C LEU A 79 -15.82 10.12 -19.80
N ARG A 80 -16.54 9.29 -20.53
CA ARG A 80 -17.95 9.51 -20.84
C ARG A 80 -18.77 8.29 -20.50
N VAL A 81 -20.03 8.52 -20.14
CA VAL A 81 -21.04 7.49 -19.98
C VAL A 81 -21.83 7.43 -21.29
N CYS A 82 -21.87 6.27 -21.93
CA CYS A 82 -22.59 6.03 -23.17
C CYS A 82 -24.07 5.78 -22.92
N ASP A 83 -24.90 5.85 -23.97
CA ASP A 83 -26.35 5.62 -23.88
C ASP A 83 -26.75 4.23 -23.33
N ASP A 84 -25.89 3.23 -23.51
CA ASP A 84 -26.05 1.87 -22.99
C ASP A 84 -25.55 1.72 -21.53
N GLY A 85 -25.17 2.83 -20.88
CA GLY A 85 -24.64 2.85 -19.52
C GLY A 85 -23.18 2.41 -19.39
N CYS A 86 -22.50 2.05 -20.48
CA CYS A 86 -21.07 1.75 -20.47
C CYS A 86 -20.25 3.04 -20.27
N ILE A 87 -19.08 2.89 -19.66
CA ILE A 87 -18.09 3.96 -19.52
C ILE A 87 -16.91 3.71 -20.46
N GLU A 88 -16.36 4.78 -20.99
CA GLU A 88 -15.17 4.75 -21.85
C GLU A 88 -14.35 6.04 -21.69
N LEU A 89 -13.05 5.98 -22.02
CA LEU A 89 -12.19 7.14 -21.96
C LEU A 89 -12.48 8.11 -23.11
N THR A 90 -12.49 9.40 -22.82
CA THR A 90 -12.37 10.45 -23.83
C THR A 90 -10.93 10.48 -24.39
N ARG A 91 -10.68 11.30 -25.41
CA ARG A 91 -9.31 11.56 -25.87
C ARG A 91 -8.45 12.13 -24.73
N ALA A 92 -8.96 13.13 -24.02
CA ALA A 92 -8.27 13.74 -22.87
C ALA A 92 -7.98 12.72 -21.76
N GLY A 93 -8.94 11.80 -21.51
CA GLY A 93 -8.77 10.72 -20.55
C GLY A 93 -7.65 9.76 -20.94
N ARG A 94 -7.57 9.34 -22.20
CA ARG A 94 -6.48 8.49 -22.72
C ARG A 94 -5.12 9.15 -22.58
N GLU A 95 -5.00 10.41 -22.98
CA GLU A 95 -3.76 11.17 -22.85
C GLU A 95 -3.34 11.33 -21.39
N ARG A 96 -4.30 11.59 -20.50
CA ARG A 96 -4.05 11.71 -19.05
C ARG A 96 -3.60 10.38 -18.46
N ALA A 97 -4.28 9.29 -18.79
CA ALA A 97 -3.93 7.96 -18.32
C ALA A 97 -2.54 7.53 -18.78
N ALA A 98 -2.17 7.84 -20.04
CA ALA A 98 -0.83 7.55 -20.57
C ALA A 98 0.27 8.27 -19.78
N ARG A 99 0.15 9.60 -19.59
CA ARG A 99 1.13 10.37 -18.81
C ARG A 99 1.28 9.88 -17.36
N LEU A 100 0.16 9.54 -16.71
CA LEU A 100 0.19 9.02 -15.35
C LEU A 100 0.85 7.64 -15.29
N THR A 101 0.57 6.79 -16.28
CA THR A 101 1.20 5.46 -16.38
C THR A 101 2.70 5.58 -16.57
N GLU A 102 3.16 6.50 -17.42
CA GLU A 102 4.59 6.76 -17.64
C GLU A 102 5.30 7.21 -16.35
N ARG A 103 4.70 8.13 -15.58
CA ARG A 103 5.24 8.54 -14.27
C ARG A 103 5.34 7.38 -13.28
N LEU A 104 4.33 6.54 -13.22
CA LEU A 104 4.35 5.39 -12.35
C LEU A 104 5.36 4.33 -12.81
N ASN A 105 5.54 4.16 -14.12
CA ASN A 105 6.60 3.31 -14.64
C ASN A 105 7.98 3.82 -14.19
N ALA A 106 8.22 5.13 -14.28
CA ALA A 106 9.46 5.72 -13.78
C ALA A 106 9.64 5.51 -12.27
N PHE A 107 8.58 5.67 -11.48
CA PHE A 107 8.63 5.41 -10.03
C PHE A 107 8.96 3.95 -9.71
N PHE A 108 8.29 3.02 -10.36
CA PHE A 108 8.56 1.60 -10.12
C PHE A 108 9.94 1.18 -10.65
N ALA A 109 10.41 1.77 -11.75
CA ALA A 109 11.77 1.56 -12.23
C ALA A 109 12.79 1.99 -11.16
N LEU A 110 12.64 3.18 -10.58
CA LEU A 110 13.48 3.63 -9.46
C LEU A 110 13.42 2.68 -8.26
N CYS A 111 12.24 2.13 -7.94
CA CYS A 111 12.10 1.20 -6.84
C CYS A 111 12.89 -0.10 -7.02
N VAL A 112 13.17 -0.51 -8.26
CA VAL A 112 13.84 -1.78 -8.57
C VAL A 112 15.25 -1.61 -9.13
N ASP A 113 15.69 -0.39 -9.39
CA ASP A 113 16.97 -0.10 -10.06
C ASP A 113 18.17 -0.58 -9.23
N ASP A 114 18.15 -0.34 -7.92
CA ASP A 114 19.20 -0.74 -6.98
C ASP A 114 19.09 -2.20 -6.51
N LEU A 115 18.06 -2.94 -6.95
CA LEU A 115 17.88 -4.33 -6.56
C LEU A 115 18.79 -5.26 -7.36
N SER A 116 19.35 -6.29 -6.70
CA SER A 116 20.02 -7.38 -7.39
C SER A 116 19.05 -8.13 -8.33
N GLU A 117 19.61 -8.87 -9.29
CA GLU A 117 18.82 -9.70 -10.21
C GLU A 117 17.96 -10.72 -9.44
N GLU A 118 18.51 -11.34 -8.39
CA GLU A 118 17.79 -12.27 -7.52
C GLU A 118 16.60 -11.59 -6.83
N GLU A 119 16.78 -10.38 -6.31
CA GLU A 119 15.72 -9.61 -5.63
C GLU A 119 14.63 -9.17 -6.62
N ARG A 120 15.01 -8.75 -7.83
CA ARG A 120 14.03 -8.42 -8.89
C ARG A 120 13.22 -9.63 -9.30
N ALA A 121 13.86 -10.79 -9.49
CA ALA A 121 13.18 -12.04 -9.83
C ALA A 121 12.15 -12.45 -8.77
N VAL A 122 12.54 -12.37 -7.49
CA VAL A 122 11.65 -12.68 -6.35
C VAL A 122 10.46 -11.72 -6.28
N LEU A 123 10.68 -10.41 -6.45
CA LEU A 123 9.57 -9.44 -6.47
C LEU A 123 8.62 -9.66 -7.65
N ALA A 124 9.16 -10.00 -8.82
CA ALA A 124 8.34 -10.36 -9.99
C ALA A 124 7.50 -11.61 -9.73
N ASP A 125 8.05 -12.61 -9.04
CA ASP A 125 7.31 -13.82 -8.64
C ASP A 125 6.21 -13.51 -7.62
N LEU A 126 6.49 -12.69 -6.61
CA LEU A 126 5.49 -12.25 -5.63
C LEU A 126 4.33 -11.52 -6.30
N LEU A 127 4.61 -10.62 -7.25
CA LEU A 127 3.58 -9.93 -8.01
C LEU A 127 2.75 -10.93 -8.84
N ARG A 128 3.39 -11.88 -9.50
CA ARG A 128 2.70 -12.93 -10.27
C ARG A 128 1.77 -13.75 -9.38
N ARG A 129 2.19 -14.12 -8.17
CA ARG A 129 1.36 -14.82 -7.18
C ARG A 129 0.17 -13.97 -6.74
N ALA A 130 0.39 -12.69 -6.41
CA ALA A 130 -0.69 -11.77 -6.04
C ALA A 130 -1.77 -11.67 -7.11
N PHE A 131 -1.40 -11.67 -8.40
CA PHE A 131 -2.35 -11.63 -9.51
C PHE A 131 -3.05 -12.96 -9.79
N SER A 132 -2.45 -14.08 -9.40
CA SER A 132 -3.01 -15.42 -9.62
C SER A 132 -4.03 -15.83 -8.55
N MET A 133 -4.28 -14.99 -7.56
CA MET A 133 -5.22 -15.31 -6.48
C MET A 133 -6.66 -15.48 -6.99
N PRO A 134 -7.42 -16.44 -6.42
CA PRO A 134 -8.84 -16.55 -6.67
C PRO A 134 -9.56 -15.24 -6.36
N GLY A 135 -10.33 -14.72 -7.33
CA GLY A 135 -11.00 -13.42 -7.21
C GLY A 135 -10.20 -12.24 -7.76
N SER A 136 -8.92 -12.40 -8.08
CA SER A 136 -8.19 -11.42 -8.87
C SER A 136 -8.76 -11.39 -10.29
N CYS A 137 -9.07 -10.19 -10.80
CA CYS A 137 -9.48 -10.03 -12.20
C CYS A 137 -8.40 -10.47 -13.19
N TYR A 138 -7.16 -10.57 -12.75
CA TYR A 138 -6.00 -11.03 -13.52
C TYR A 138 -5.81 -12.56 -13.49
N ALA A 139 -6.49 -13.28 -12.57
CA ALA A 139 -6.37 -14.74 -12.45
C ALA A 139 -6.92 -15.52 -13.67
N ARG A 140 -7.73 -14.90 -14.52
CA ARG A 140 -8.38 -15.55 -15.66
C ARG A 140 -7.61 -15.44 -16.97
N ARG A 141 -6.52 -14.70 -17.03
CA ARG A 141 -5.59 -14.71 -18.17
C ARG A 141 -4.20 -15.04 -17.68
N PRO A 142 -3.66 -16.21 -18.02
CA PRO A 142 -2.24 -16.34 -18.10
C PRO A 142 -1.79 -15.19 -19.01
N LEU A 143 -0.85 -14.39 -18.54
CA LEU A 143 -0.19 -13.39 -19.36
C LEU A 143 0.52 -14.18 -20.47
N ALA A 144 -0.23 -14.45 -21.55
CA ALA A 144 0.20 -15.29 -22.64
C ALA A 144 1.43 -14.64 -23.27
N GLY A 145 2.55 -15.33 -23.19
CA GLY A 145 3.65 -15.21 -24.15
C GLY A 145 4.60 -14.05 -24.00
N GLU A 146 4.38 -13.12 -23.09
CA GLU A 146 5.36 -12.07 -22.80
C GLU A 146 5.99 -12.33 -21.45
N ALA A 147 7.17 -12.94 -21.50
CA ALA A 147 8.20 -12.77 -20.51
C ALA A 147 8.64 -11.29 -20.53
N SER A 148 7.71 -10.38 -20.29
CA SER A 148 8.06 -9.01 -20.01
C SER A 148 8.57 -8.99 -18.59
N GLU A 149 9.86 -9.08 -18.44
CA GLU A 149 10.64 -8.79 -17.23
C GLU A 149 10.41 -7.35 -16.77
N ALA A 150 9.73 -6.54 -17.57
CA ALA A 150 9.41 -5.17 -17.26
C ALA A 150 8.26 -5.12 -16.23
N PHE A 151 8.56 -4.52 -15.10
CA PHE A 151 7.59 -4.16 -14.07
C PHE A 151 6.61 -3.14 -14.66
N ASP A 152 5.40 -3.58 -15.05
CA ASP A 152 4.36 -2.69 -15.55
C ASP A 152 3.74 -1.90 -14.37
N ALA A 153 3.73 -0.56 -14.48
CA ALA A 153 3.15 0.33 -13.49
C ALA A 153 1.69 -0.02 -13.12
N ARG A 154 0.91 -0.49 -14.09
CA ARG A 154 -0.48 -0.90 -13.86
C ARG A 154 -0.58 -2.09 -12.93
N ARG A 155 0.31 -3.08 -13.12
CA ARG A 155 0.41 -4.25 -12.24
C ARG A 155 0.90 -3.87 -10.86
N GLY A 156 1.95 -3.05 -10.77
CA GLY A 156 2.46 -2.54 -9.50
C GLY A 156 1.40 -1.76 -8.72
N LEU A 157 0.64 -0.91 -9.41
CA LEU A 157 -0.47 -0.17 -8.82
C LEU A 157 -1.58 -1.11 -8.33
N ALA A 158 -1.98 -2.07 -9.15
CA ALA A 158 -3.02 -3.03 -8.80
C ALA A 158 -2.58 -3.91 -7.61
N ALA A 159 -1.35 -4.43 -7.61
CA ALA A 159 -0.80 -5.20 -6.50
C ALA A 159 -0.74 -4.39 -5.21
N THR A 160 -0.22 -3.16 -5.27
CA THR A 160 -0.16 -2.25 -4.12
C THR A 160 -1.56 -1.99 -3.55
N ALA A 161 -2.54 -1.73 -4.40
CA ALA A 161 -3.92 -1.49 -3.96
C ALA A 161 -4.59 -2.74 -3.38
N MET A 162 -4.37 -3.92 -3.98
CA MET A 162 -4.90 -5.20 -3.46
C MET A 162 -4.29 -5.54 -2.10
N LEU A 163 -2.98 -5.41 -1.96
CA LEU A 163 -2.28 -5.63 -0.69
C LEU A 163 -2.73 -4.65 0.38
N HIS A 164 -2.81 -3.37 0.04
CA HIS A 164 -3.30 -2.34 0.96
C HIS A 164 -4.72 -2.66 1.43
N TYR A 165 -5.62 -3.01 0.51
CA TYR A 165 -7.00 -3.36 0.83
C TYR A 165 -7.08 -4.62 1.71
N ALA A 166 -6.34 -5.68 1.38
CA ALA A 166 -6.32 -6.92 2.15
C ALA A 166 -5.83 -6.69 3.58
N VAL A 167 -4.71 -6.00 3.74
CA VAL A 167 -4.12 -5.69 5.05
C VAL A 167 -5.04 -4.76 5.85
N GLN A 168 -5.58 -3.70 5.23
CA GLN A 168 -6.50 -2.79 5.90
C GLN A 168 -7.79 -3.50 6.35
N THR A 169 -8.31 -4.41 5.53
CA THR A 169 -9.52 -5.18 5.86
C THR A 169 -9.26 -6.13 7.03
N ALA A 170 -8.11 -6.81 7.05
CA ALA A 170 -7.73 -7.68 8.15
C ALA A 170 -7.58 -6.90 9.47
N VAL A 171 -6.90 -5.75 9.45
CA VAL A 171 -6.78 -4.87 10.63
C VAL A 171 -8.17 -4.41 11.11
N LYS A 172 -9.03 -3.94 10.21
CA LYS A 172 -10.38 -3.49 10.58
C LYS A 172 -11.29 -4.60 11.08
N LYS A 173 -11.11 -5.83 10.60
CA LYS A 173 -11.87 -6.99 11.07
C LYS A 173 -11.46 -7.39 12.48
N ALA A 174 -10.17 -7.32 12.80
CA ALA A 174 -9.64 -7.68 14.09
C ALA A 174 -9.76 -6.55 15.14
N THR A 175 -9.74 -5.29 14.69
CA THR A 175 -9.74 -4.11 15.58
C THR A 175 -10.55 -2.96 14.97
N SER A 176 -10.81 -1.91 15.78
CA SER A 176 -11.37 -0.64 15.28
C SER A 176 -10.30 0.31 14.70
N LEU A 177 -9.04 -0.11 14.66
CA LEU A 177 -7.91 0.74 14.29
C LEU A 177 -7.81 0.97 12.78
N SER A 178 -7.28 2.12 12.39
CA SER A 178 -6.78 2.31 11.02
C SER A 178 -5.47 1.51 10.83
N LEU A 179 -5.13 1.21 9.58
CA LEU A 179 -3.82 0.58 9.29
C LEU A 179 -2.64 1.41 9.82
N THR A 180 -2.73 2.73 9.76
CA THR A 180 -1.66 3.61 10.25
C THR A 180 -1.56 3.59 11.77
N ASP A 181 -2.70 3.54 12.49
CA ASP A 181 -2.71 3.37 13.95
C ASP A 181 -2.16 2.02 14.36
N PHE A 182 -2.55 0.96 13.66
CA PHE A 182 -1.99 -0.37 13.91
C PHE A 182 -0.48 -0.40 13.67
N ARG A 183 0.01 0.23 12.59
CA ARG A 183 1.45 0.37 12.32
C ARG A 183 2.16 1.13 13.44
N PHE A 184 1.51 2.11 14.06
CA PHE A 184 2.06 2.80 15.23
C PHE A 184 2.35 1.81 16.38
N LEU A 185 1.38 0.96 16.70
CA LEU A 185 1.56 -0.07 17.73
C LEU A 185 2.62 -1.11 17.31
N LEU A 186 2.60 -1.53 16.05
CA LEU A 186 3.52 -2.52 15.49
C LEU A 186 4.99 -2.06 15.58
N GLU A 187 5.27 -0.76 15.38
CA GLU A 187 6.62 -0.20 15.55
C GLU A 187 7.08 -0.21 17.02
N LEU A 188 6.16 -0.16 17.98
CA LEU A 188 6.45 -0.28 19.41
C LEU A 188 6.62 -1.73 19.87
N TYR A 189 6.24 -2.69 19.02
CA TYR A 189 6.34 -4.10 19.39
C TYR A 189 7.81 -4.54 19.50
N PRO A 190 8.19 -5.30 20.54
CA PRO A 190 9.57 -5.73 20.74
C PRO A 190 10.06 -6.57 19.55
N LYS A 191 11.29 -6.28 19.10
CA LYS A 191 11.94 -7.12 18.08
C LYS A 191 12.55 -8.40 18.66
N ARG A 192 12.71 -8.49 19.97
CA ARG A 192 13.28 -9.62 20.72
C ARG A 192 12.58 -9.74 22.06
N ARG A 193 12.62 -10.95 22.64
CA ARG A 193 11.92 -11.30 23.89
C ARG A 193 12.30 -10.48 25.13
N THR A 194 13.41 -9.77 25.12
CA THR A 194 14.06 -9.22 26.33
C THR A 194 13.97 -7.71 26.51
N ALA A 195 13.40 -6.96 25.58
CA ALA A 195 13.41 -5.50 25.69
C ALA A 195 12.06 -4.87 25.31
N ALA A 196 11.38 -4.27 26.28
CA ALA A 196 10.30 -3.33 25.98
C ALA A 196 10.83 -2.24 25.07
N ARG A 197 10.25 -2.06 23.91
CA ARG A 197 10.63 -1.02 22.96
C ARG A 197 9.93 0.28 23.33
N MET A 198 10.69 1.32 23.53
CA MET A 198 10.19 2.69 23.72
C MET A 198 10.73 3.57 22.59
N LEU A 199 9.86 4.36 21.99
CA LEU A 199 10.21 5.25 20.87
C LEU A 199 9.75 6.66 21.16
N ARG A 200 10.55 7.64 20.73
CA ARG A 200 10.22 9.06 20.78
C ARG A 200 9.27 9.43 19.65
N ALA A 201 8.55 10.53 19.81
CA ALA A 201 7.67 11.06 18.76
C ALA A 201 8.41 11.29 17.43
N ARG A 202 9.66 11.77 17.47
CA ARG A 202 10.49 11.94 16.26
C ARG A 202 10.80 10.63 15.55
N ASP A 203 11.04 9.55 16.31
CA ASP A 203 11.33 8.24 15.75
C ASP A 203 10.06 7.68 15.10
N MET A 204 8.89 7.87 15.72
CA MET A 204 7.59 7.47 15.15
C MET A 204 7.28 8.24 13.87
N VAL A 205 7.57 9.55 13.80
CA VAL A 205 7.44 10.34 12.57
C VAL A 205 8.27 9.72 11.44
N ALA A 206 9.53 9.35 11.75
CA ALA A 206 10.43 8.73 10.78
C ALA A 206 9.94 7.33 10.33
N PHE A 207 9.58 6.45 11.27
CA PHE A 207 9.16 5.07 10.94
C PHE A 207 7.81 5.03 10.21
N LEU A 208 6.84 5.83 10.63
CA LEU A 208 5.55 5.90 9.98
C LEU A 208 5.57 6.77 8.72
N ARG A 209 6.60 7.62 8.60
CA ARG A 209 6.73 8.64 7.56
C ARG A 209 5.46 9.50 7.47
N THR A 210 5.00 9.98 8.62
CA THR A 210 3.81 10.82 8.80
C THR A 210 4.19 12.17 9.41
N GLY A 211 3.26 13.12 9.40
CA GLY A 211 3.48 14.41 10.08
C GLY A 211 3.46 14.29 11.61
N ARG A 212 4.18 15.20 12.29
CA ARG A 212 4.19 15.28 13.77
C ARG A 212 2.78 15.39 14.36
N ALA A 213 1.90 16.17 13.72
CA ALA A 213 0.53 16.34 14.15
C ALA A 213 -0.23 15.00 14.22
N TYR A 214 -0.06 14.14 13.21
CA TYR A 214 -0.64 12.80 13.22
C TYR A 214 -0.13 11.97 14.40
N VAL A 215 1.19 11.91 14.62
CA VAL A 215 1.77 11.14 15.72
C VAL A 215 1.23 11.60 17.07
N THR A 216 1.09 12.93 17.27
CA THR A 216 0.52 13.50 18.49
C THR A 216 -0.93 13.06 18.68
N THR A 217 -1.79 13.25 17.67
CA THR A 217 -3.22 12.90 17.77
C THR A 217 -3.43 11.39 17.92
N ALA A 218 -2.69 10.59 17.14
CA ALA A 218 -2.78 9.12 17.21
C ALA A 218 -2.33 8.58 18.57
N SER A 219 -1.24 9.14 19.15
CA SER A 219 -0.77 8.69 20.47
C SER A 219 -1.78 8.97 21.60
N VAL A 220 -2.49 10.11 21.55
CA VAL A 220 -3.57 10.41 22.51
C VAL A 220 -4.69 9.38 22.37
N ARG A 221 -5.20 9.20 21.16
CA ARG A 221 -6.29 8.25 20.90
C ARG A 221 -5.93 6.82 21.30
N LEU A 222 -4.72 6.35 20.97
CA LEU A 222 -4.26 5.00 21.30
C LEU A 222 -4.04 4.82 22.81
N GLU A 223 -3.66 5.88 23.52
CA GLU A 223 -3.57 5.87 24.99
C GLU A 223 -4.96 5.82 25.63
N GLU A 224 -5.93 6.62 25.14
CA GLU A 224 -7.33 6.58 25.59
C GLU A 224 -7.97 5.19 25.36
N GLN A 225 -7.59 4.52 24.30
CA GLN A 225 -7.98 3.14 23.99
C GLN A 225 -7.23 2.08 24.80
N GLY A 226 -6.25 2.47 25.60
CA GLY A 226 -5.50 1.59 26.48
C GLY A 226 -4.41 0.76 25.78
N TYR A 227 -4.04 1.05 24.53
CA TYR A 227 -3.04 0.28 23.80
C TYR A 227 -1.60 0.70 24.06
N LEU A 228 -1.37 1.94 24.43
CA LEU A 228 -0.05 2.47 24.78
C LEU A 228 -0.12 3.39 26.01
N VAL A 229 1.05 3.70 26.56
CA VAL A 229 1.24 4.75 27.55
C VAL A 229 2.31 5.71 27.07
N ARG A 230 2.14 6.97 27.43
CA ARG A 230 3.10 8.05 27.21
C ARG A 230 3.87 8.28 28.51
N VAL A 231 5.17 8.11 28.47
CA VAL A 231 6.03 8.30 29.63
C VAL A 231 7.04 9.42 29.37
N PRO A 232 7.39 10.22 30.40
CA PRO A 232 8.44 11.22 30.24
C PRO A 232 9.77 10.58 29.83
N ASP A 233 10.53 11.27 29.01
CA ASP A 233 11.91 10.85 28.70
C ASP A 233 12.84 11.38 29.75
N GLU A 234 13.43 10.52 30.57
CA GLU A 234 14.37 10.91 31.63
C GLU A 234 15.60 11.64 31.10
N ARG A 235 15.91 11.51 29.82
CA ARG A 235 17.07 12.15 29.15
C ARG A 235 16.73 13.48 28.49
N ASP A 236 15.45 13.79 28.36
CA ASP A 236 14.95 15.02 27.71
C ASP A 236 13.66 15.45 28.39
N ALA A 237 13.74 16.47 29.25
CA ALA A 237 12.60 16.97 30.04
C ALA A 237 11.37 17.38 29.22
N ARG A 238 11.52 17.58 27.89
CA ARG A 238 10.42 17.86 26.94
C ARG A 238 10.03 16.65 26.09
N GLY A 239 10.76 15.54 26.24
CA GLY A 239 10.60 14.33 25.47
C GLY A 239 9.49 13.46 26.03
N ILE A 240 8.72 12.84 25.13
CA ILE A 240 7.76 11.80 25.44
C ILE A 240 8.18 10.52 24.72
N LEU A 241 8.19 9.43 25.46
CA LEU A 241 8.39 8.08 24.98
C LEU A 241 7.04 7.35 24.92
N PHE A 242 6.82 6.57 23.88
CA PHE A 242 5.67 5.69 23.72
C PHE A 242 6.06 4.26 24.06
N LYS A 243 5.23 3.58 24.81
CA LYS A 243 5.40 2.18 25.21
C LYS A 243 4.07 1.45 25.10
N LEU A 244 4.07 0.20 24.60
CA LEU A 244 2.87 -0.64 24.60
C LEU A 244 2.46 -1.02 26.04
N THR A 245 1.16 -1.04 26.27
CA THR A 245 0.56 -1.71 27.42
C THR A 245 0.50 -3.21 27.20
N PRO A 246 0.18 -4.04 28.22
CA PRO A 246 -0.13 -5.45 28.04
C PRO A 246 -1.26 -5.68 27.00
N GLN A 247 -2.31 -4.84 27.02
CA GLN A 247 -3.40 -4.89 26.05
C GLN A 247 -2.92 -4.57 24.63
N GLY A 248 -2.06 -3.55 24.47
CA GLY A 248 -1.45 -3.22 23.19
C GLY A 248 -0.56 -4.33 22.66
N MET A 249 0.17 -5.02 23.53
CA MET A 249 0.98 -6.18 23.17
C MET A 249 0.13 -7.34 22.63
N ILE A 250 -0.97 -7.65 23.30
CA ILE A 250 -1.92 -8.69 22.87
C ILE A 250 -2.54 -8.31 21.52
N CYS A 251 -3.03 -7.09 21.40
CA CYS A 251 -3.63 -6.58 20.15
C CYS A 251 -2.66 -6.72 18.98
N VAL A 252 -1.39 -6.27 19.13
CA VAL A 252 -0.40 -6.39 18.04
C VAL A 252 -0.14 -7.85 17.69
N GLN A 253 -0.06 -8.73 18.68
CA GLN A 253 0.21 -10.14 18.47
C GLN A 253 -0.90 -10.82 17.67
N GLU A 254 -2.15 -10.67 18.07
CA GLU A 254 -3.31 -11.27 17.41
C GLU A 254 -3.46 -10.77 15.97
N VAL A 255 -3.39 -9.45 15.79
CA VAL A 255 -3.53 -8.87 14.45
C VAL A 255 -2.33 -9.21 13.57
N ALA A 256 -1.12 -9.28 14.11
CA ALA A 256 0.05 -9.69 13.34
C ALA A 256 -0.04 -11.15 12.88
N GLU A 257 -0.62 -12.06 13.67
CA GLU A 257 -0.88 -13.43 13.26
C GLU A 257 -1.90 -13.51 12.12
N ASP A 258 -3.01 -12.75 12.21
CA ASP A 258 -4.00 -12.67 11.15
C ASP A 258 -3.40 -12.09 9.85
N LEU A 259 -2.62 -11.02 9.93
CA LEU A 259 -1.94 -10.43 8.79
C LEU A 259 -0.90 -11.37 8.18
N TYR A 260 -0.14 -12.06 9.01
CA TYR A 260 0.79 -13.08 8.54
C TYR A 260 0.08 -14.17 7.76
N ALA A 261 -1.06 -14.68 8.28
CA ALA A 261 -1.87 -15.66 7.57
C ALA A 261 -2.39 -15.14 6.23
N VAL A 262 -2.79 -13.87 6.14
CA VAL A 262 -3.15 -13.20 4.88
C VAL A 262 -1.97 -13.20 3.92
N LEU A 263 -0.78 -12.78 4.36
CA LEU A 263 0.43 -12.75 3.52
C LEU A 263 0.80 -14.16 3.02
N VAL A 264 0.76 -15.16 3.90
CA VAL A 264 1.04 -16.56 3.51
C VAL A 264 -0.02 -17.08 2.53
N SER A 265 -1.29 -16.73 2.69
CA SER A 265 -2.33 -17.11 1.74
C SER A 265 -2.09 -16.52 0.34
N MET A 266 -1.46 -15.34 0.28
CA MET A 266 -1.15 -14.64 -0.97
C MET A 266 0.16 -15.11 -1.62
N PHE A 267 1.18 -15.36 -0.84
CA PHE A 267 2.54 -15.53 -1.32
C PHE A 267 3.18 -16.88 -0.94
N GLY A 268 2.48 -17.69 -0.13
CA GLY A 268 3.02 -18.95 0.36
C GLY A 268 4.20 -18.73 1.31
N GLU A 269 5.10 -19.71 1.36
CA GLU A 269 6.29 -19.67 2.22
C GLU A 269 7.33 -18.61 1.79
N ALA A 270 7.20 -18.06 0.60
CA ALA A 270 8.07 -16.98 0.12
C ALA A 270 8.11 -15.76 1.06
N VAL A 271 7.07 -15.57 1.87
CA VAL A 271 6.99 -14.51 2.90
C VAL A 271 8.16 -14.59 3.89
N GLU A 272 8.66 -15.79 4.19
CA GLU A 272 9.75 -16.04 5.12
C GLU A 272 11.15 -16.03 4.48
N GLU A 273 11.23 -16.06 3.15
CA GLU A 273 12.50 -16.12 2.44
C GLU A 273 13.37 -14.88 2.72
N ARG A 274 14.64 -15.12 3.02
CA ARG A 274 15.59 -14.05 3.33
C ARG A 274 15.77 -13.07 2.17
N VAL A 275 15.72 -13.57 0.93
CA VAL A 275 15.84 -12.73 -0.28
C VAL A 275 14.65 -11.79 -0.41
N VAL A 276 13.43 -12.26 -0.10
CA VAL A 276 12.21 -11.43 -0.05
C VAL A 276 12.35 -10.33 0.98
N GLN A 277 12.76 -10.70 2.20
CA GLN A 277 12.93 -9.71 3.29
C GLN A 277 14.01 -8.68 2.95
N ARG A 278 15.09 -9.08 2.26
CA ARG A 278 16.14 -8.18 1.80
C ARG A 278 15.61 -7.24 0.72
N ALA A 279 14.92 -7.75 -0.29
CA ALA A 279 14.29 -6.95 -1.34
C ALA A 279 13.30 -5.91 -0.76
N LEU A 280 12.44 -6.33 0.18
CA LEU A 280 11.51 -5.41 0.85
C LEU A 280 12.22 -4.32 1.66
N LYS A 281 13.37 -4.63 2.29
CA LYS A 281 14.18 -3.63 2.99
C LYS A 281 14.77 -2.60 2.02
N HIS A 282 15.34 -3.04 0.89
CA HIS A 282 15.83 -2.14 -0.14
C HIS A 282 14.73 -1.22 -0.68
N LEU A 283 13.51 -1.75 -0.90
CA LEU A 283 12.38 -0.90 -1.26
C LEU A 283 12.06 0.18 -0.19
N LEU A 284 12.35 -0.08 1.08
CA LEU A 284 12.19 0.93 2.15
C LEU A 284 13.31 1.97 2.18
N GLU A 285 14.48 1.65 1.66
CA GLU A 285 15.66 2.52 1.62
C GLU A 285 15.59 3.57 0.51
N LEU A 286 14.73 3.39 -0.51
CA LEU A 286 14.52 4.37 -1.56
C LEU A 286 14.28 5.77 -0.96
N GLU A 287 15.10 6.73 -1.35
CA GLU A 287 15.04 8.09 -0.82
C GLU A 287 13.75 8.81 -1.24
N ASP A 288 13.16 9.55 -0.31
CA ASP A 288 12.00 10.39 -0.61
C ASP A 288 12.37 11.51 -1.62
N ALA A 289 13.65 11.89 -1.72
CA ALA A 289 14.14 12.87 -2.69
C ALA A 289 13.95 12.43 -4.15
N ALA A 290 14.17 11.15 -4.46
CA ALA A 290 13.93 10.62 -5.80
C ALA A 290 12.43 10.67 -6.17
N LEU A 291 11.57 10.39 -5.19
CA LEU A 291 10.12 10.53 -5.35
C LEU A 291 9.69 11.98 -5.52
N ASP A 292 10.33 12.91 -4.81
CA ASP A 292 10.07 14.34 -4.91
C ASP A 292 10.44 14.88 -6.29
N ALA A 293 11.60 14.47 -6.81
CA ALA A 293 12.03 14.84 -8.16
C ALA A 293 11.03 14.38 -9.25
N LEU A 294 10.51 13.15 -9.12
CA LEU A 294 9.47 12.65 -10.04
C LEU A 294 8.15 13.41 -9.92
N ALA A 295 7.78 13.84 -8.71
CA ALA A 295 6.54 14.56 -8.46
C ALA A 295 6.57 15.99 -9.04
N GLU A 296 7.75 16.59 -9.17
CA GLU A 296 7.96 17.94 -9.72
C GLU A 296 7.98 17.98 -11.25
N LEU A 297 8.05 16.84 -11.93
CA LEU A 297 7.99 16.82 -13.40
C LEU A 297 6.68 17.47 -13.89
N PRO A 298 6.70 18.25 -14.98
CA PRO A 298 5.50 18.91 -15.50
C PRO A 298 4.44 17.89 -15.94
N TRP A 299 3.18 18.31 -15.78
CA TRP A 299 2.00 17.48 -16.10
C TRP A 299 1.59 17.57 -17.55
#